data_35910429594c15ce75e72005f1fa412c
#
_entry.id   35910429594c15ce75e72005f1fa412c
#
_cell.length_a   1.000
_cell.length_b   1.000
_cell.length_c   1.000
_cell.angle_alpha   90.00
_cell.angle_beta   90.00
_cell.angle_gamma   90.00
#
_symmetry.space_group_name_H-M   'P 1'
#
loop_
_entity.id
_entity.type
_entity.pdbx_description
1 polymer ?
#
loop_
_entity_poly.entity_id
_entity_poly.type
_entity_poly.pdbx_seq_one_letter_code
_entity_poly.pdbx_strand_id
1 'polypeptide(L)'
;LPIFLAHLFLLRGKFRSFFYYCEIRFQFILIAFAIPIIAFLLVNNLQYRFGDSFRLAAFQVISALTTTGFQTMSSFQGLPASFMLIMIILQLIGGGIGSTAGGIKQYRVYVMIKHVMWHLRSLFHSQKMLYTHKIYKVERKEKIESAEILSCSTYIFMYLVIFLLGSLLLSLFGFSLQDAMF
;
A
#
# COMPACT_ATOMS: atom_id res chain seq x y z
N LEU A 1 2.36 -10.24 14.61
CA LEU A 1 1.31 -10.56 15.58
C LEU A 1 0.04 -9.70 15.49
N PRO A 2 0.05 -8.40 15.06
CA PRO A 2 -1.19 -7.60 15.00
C PRO A 2 -2.26 -8.17 14.05
N ILE A 3 -1.86 -8.67 12.88
CA ILE A 3 -2.79 -9.30 11.91
C ILE A 3 -3.41 -10.57 12.48
N PHE A 4 -2.62 -11.39 13.18
CA PHE A 4 -3.13 -12.60 13.84
C PHE A 4 -4.19 -12.24 14.89
N LEU A 5 -3.95 -11.20 15.69
CA LEU A 5 -4.93 -10.71 16.65
C LEU A 5 -6.20 -10.17 15.97
N ALA A 6 -6.05 -9.48 14.84
CA ALA A 6 -7.21 -9.02 14.05
C ALA A 6 -8.05 -10.19 13.55
N HIS A 7 -7.44 -11.28 13.08
CA HIS A 7 -8.17 -12.52 12.71
C HIS A 7 -8.83 -13.21 13.90
N LEU A 8 -8.18 -13.21 15.07
CA LEU A 8 -8.81 -13.71 16.29
C LEU A 8 -10.09 -12.93 16.67
N PHE A 9 -10.16 -11.63 16.34
CA PHE A 9 -11.39 -10.86 16.56
C PHE A 9 -12.52 -11.29 15.64
N LEU A 10 -12.21 -11.67 14.40
CA LEU A 10 -13.21 -12.28 13.50
C LEU A 10 -13.76 -13.57 14.09
N LEU A 11 -12.87 -14.45 14.56
CA LEU A 11 -13.28 -15.73 15.17
C LEU A 11 -14.09 -15.53 16.46
N ARG A 12 -13.86 -14.44 17.19
CA ARG A 12 -14.62 -14.09 18.41
C ARG A 12 -15.87 -13.26 18.13
N GLY A 13 -16.28 -13.07 16.87
CA GLY A 13 -17.46 -12.29 16.49
C GLY A 13 -17.33 -10.78 16.70
N LYS A 14 -16.15 -10.26 17.01
CA LYS A 14 -15.89 -8.81 17.20
C LYS A 14 -15.57 -8.11 15.87
N PHE A 15 -16.46 -8.23 14.88
CA PHE A 15 -16.28 -7.65 13.54
C PHE A 15 -15.94 -6.14 13.54
N ARG A 16 -16.54 -5.41 14.45
CA ARG A 16 -16.31 -3.97 14.55
C ARG A 16 -14.85 -3.63 14.87
N SER A 17 -14.21 -4.35 15.79
CA SER A 17 -12.80 -4.15 16.14
C SER A 17 -11.85 -4.50 15.00
N PHE A 18 -12.20 -5.52 14.18
CA PHE A 18 -11.46 -5.90 12.99
C PHE A 18 -11.39 -4.74 11.97
N PHE A 19 -12.54 -4.14 11.62
CA PHE A 19 -12.59 -3.04 10.66
C PHE A 19 -12.01 -1.71 11.19
N TYR A 20 -11.88 -1.56 12.51
CA TYR A 20 -11.22 -0.38 13.08
C TYR A 20 -9.69 -0.48 13.08
N TYR A 21 -9.13 -1.66 12.86
CA TYR A 21 -7.68 -1.83 12.79
C TYR A 21 -7.09 -1.07 11.60
N CYS A 22 -6.06 -0.25 11.87
CA CYS A 22 -5.54 0.73 10.91
C CYS A 22 -5.03 0.13 9.60
N GLU A 23 -4.34 -1.01 9.63
CA GLU A 23 -3.82 -1.68 8.43
C GLU A 23 -4.96 -2.22 7.56
N ILE A 24 -5.93 -2.91 8.16
CA ILE A 24 -7.09 -3.48 7.44
C ILE A 24 -7.87 -2.36 6.76
N ARG A 25 -8.13 -1.29 7.50
CA ARG A 25 -8.82 -0.12 6.94
C ARG A 25 -8.04 0.51 5.78
N PHE A 26 -6.72 0.63 5.92
CA PHE A 26 -5.85 1.17 4.88
C PHE A 26 -5.82 0.26 3.65
N GLN A 27 -5.73 -1.06 3.85
CA GLN A 27 -5.80 -2.05 2.78
C GLN A 27 -7.09 -1.94 1.97
N PHE A 28 -8.24 -1.87 2.65
CA PHE A 28 -9.54 -1.70 1.97
C PHE A 28 -9.61 -0.38 1.19
N ILE A 29 -9.06 0.71 1.73
CA ILE A 29 -9.00 2.00 1.03
C ILE A 29 -8.15 1.86 -0.24
N LEU A 30 -6.95 1.27 -0.16
CA LEU A 30 -6.10 1.05 -1.33
C LEU A 30 -6.81 0.23 -2.41
N ILE A 31 -7.45 -0.87 -2.04
CA ILE A 31 -8.20 -1.73 -2.96
C ILE A 31 -9.37 -0.98 -3.59
N ALA A 32 -10.16 -0.25 -2.77
CA ALA A 32 -11.33 0.50 -3.23
C ALA A 32 -10.98 1.62 -4.22
N PHE A 33 -9.80 2.21 -4.13
CA PHE A 33 -9.33 3.22 -5.09
C PHE A 33 -8.61 2.60 -6.29
N ALA A 34 -7.75 1.59 -6.07
CA ALA A 34 -6.93 1.04 -7.15
C ALA A 34 -7.75 0.23 -8.17
N ILE A 35 -8.72 -0.58 -7.72
CA ILE A 35 -9.51 -1.42 -8.63
C ILE A 35 -10.28 -0.58 -9.66
N PRO A 36 -11.08 0.45 -9.29
CA PRO A 36 -11.80 1.26 -10.27
C PRO A 36 -10.86 1.99 -11.25
N ILE A 37 -9.73 2.50 -10.77
CA ILE A 37 -8.77 3.21 -11.62
C ILE A 37 -8.18 2.24 -12.64
N ILE A 38 -7.74 1.07 -12.23
CA ILE A 38 -7.17 0.06 -13.14
C ILE A 38 -8.24 -0.49 -14.08
N ALA A 39 -9.46 -0.75 -13.61
CA ALA A 39 -10.56 -1.18 -14.46
C ALA A 39 -10.88 -0.13 -15.55
N PHE A 40 -10.90 1.14 -15.18
CA PHE A 40 -11.10 2.24 -16.13
C PHE A 40 -9.97 2.30 -17.18
N LEU A 41 -8.71 2.11 -16.79
CA LEU A 41 -7.58 2.07 -17.70
C LEU A 41 -7.68 0.89 -18.68
N LEU A 42 -8.12 -0.28 -18.21
CA LEU A 42 -8.31 -1.47 -19.05
C LEU A 42 -9.44 -1.29 -20.08
N VAL A 43 -10.56 -0.68 -19.68
CA VAL A 43 -11.66 -0.38 -20.61
C VAL A 43 -11.21 0.58 -21.69
N ASN A 44 -10.56 1.69 -21.32
CA ASN A 44 -10.21 2.74 -22.28
C ASN A 44 -9.07 2.36 -23.22
N ASN A 45 -8.09 1.61 -22.77
CA ASN A 45 -6.89 1.31 -23.58
C ASN A 45 -6.97 -0.03 -24.31
N LEU A 46 -7.60 -1.04 -23.72
CA LEU A 46 -7.67 -2.38 -24.27
C LEU A 46 -9.09 -2.80 -24.72
N GLN A 47 -10.06 -1.90 -24.59
CA GLN A 47 -11.46 -2.13 -25.01
C GLN A 47 -12.10 -3.39 -24.40
N TYR A 48 -11.61 -3.85 -23.23
CA TYR A 48 -12.25 -4.95 -22.51
C TYR A 48 -13.68 -4.60 -22.09
N ARG A 49 -14.54 -5.61 -22.02
CA ARG A 49 -15.88 -5.44 -21.45
C ARG A 49 -15.75 -5.05 -19.97
N PHE A 50 -16.63 -4.20 -19.49
CA PHE A 50 -16.57 -3.66 -18.13
C PHE A 50 -16.44 -4.75 -17.03
N GLY A 51 -17.22 -5.85 -17.15
CA GLY A 51 -17.17 -6.95 -16.20
C GLY A 51 -15.82 -7.69 -16.16
N ASP A 52 -15.23 -7.91 -17.34
CA ASP A 52 -13.92 -8.56 -17.46
C ASP A 52 -12.81 -7.64 -16.94
N SER A 53 -12.88 -6.35 -17.27
CA SER A 53 -11.95 -5.33 -16.78
C SER A 53 -11.94 -5.25 -15.26
N PHE A 54 -13.11 -5.29 -14.63
CA PHE A 54 -13.23 -5.25 -13.18
C PHE A 54 -12.63 -6.49 -12.53
N ARG A 55 -12.90 -7.68 -13.07
CA ARG A 55 -12.34 -8.95 -12.57
C ARG A 55 -10.82 -8.98 -12.70
N LEU A 56 -10.29 -8.57 -13.88
CA LEU A 56 -8.86 -8.49 -14.12
C LEU A 56 -8.19 -7.46 -13.19
N ALA A 57 -8.77 -6.28 -13.08
CA ALA A 57 -8.28 -5.24 -12.19
C ALA A 57 -8.23 -5.70 -10.73
N ALA A 58 -9.30 -6.33 -10.23
CA ALA A 58 -9.36 -6.84 -8.87
C ALA A 58 -8.27 -7.88 -8.61
N PHE A 59 -8.09 -8.83 -9.54
CA PHE A 59 -7.05 -9.85 -9.40
C PHE A 59 -5.65 -9.22 -9.38
N GLN A 60 -5.33 -8.34 -10.35
CA GLN A 60 -4.02 -7.72 -10.47
C GLN A 60 -3.70 -6.82 -9.26
N VAL A 61 -4.65 -6.00 -8.80
CA VAL A 61 -4.49 -5.15 -7.62
C VAL A 61 -4.20 -5.97 -6.36
N ILE A 62 -4.97 -7.03 -6.14
CA ILE A 62 -4.78 -7.89 -4.97
C ILE A 62 -3.43 -8.61 -5.07
N SER A 63 -3.07 -9.16 -6.22
CA SER A 63 -1.80 -9.85 -6.45
C SER A 63 -0.60 -8.93 -6.22
N ALA A 64 -0.66 -7.68 -6.72
CA ALA A 64 0.38 -6.69 -6.50
C ALA A 64 0.49 -6.28 -5.03
N LEU A 65 -0.63 -5.95 -4.39
CA LEU A 65 -0.65 -5.49 -3.00
C LEU A 65 -0.22 -6.58 -2.00
N THR A 66 -0.52 -7.85 -2.30
CA THR A 66 -0.07 -9.00 -1.50
C THR A 66 1.31 -9.48 -1.89
N THR A 67 1.93 -8.88 -2.91
CA THR A 67 3.22 -9.29 -3.50
C THR A 67 3.27 -10.78 -3.84
N THR A 68 2.14 -11.35 -4.27
CA THR A 68 2.03 -12.76 -4.64
C THR A 68 2.62 -13.01 -6.03
N GLY A 69 2.51 -12.04 -6.95
CA GLY A 69 3.11 -12.10 -8.28
C GLY A 69 2.34 -12.94 -9.30
N PHE A 70 1.17 -13.47 -8.96
CA PHE A 70 0.33 -14.15 -9.96
C PHE A 70 -0.32 -13.14 -10.89
N GLN A 71 -0.41 -13.50 -12.18
CA GLN A 71 -1.06 -12.70 -13.19
C GLN A 71 -2.08 -13.54 -13.98
N THR A 72 -3.18 -12.90 -14.37
CA THR A 72 -4.21 -13.50 -15.24
C THR A 72 -4.11 -12.97 -16.67
N MET A 73 -3.25 -11.98 -16.90
CA MET A 73 -2.97 -11.43 -18.22
C MET A 73 -1.75 -12.14 -18.81
N SER A 74 -1.79 -12.44 -20.11
CA SER A 74 -0.69 -13.12 -20.81
C SER A 74 0.56 -12.27 -20.94
N SER A 75 0.41 -10.95 -21.00
CA SER A 75 1.52 -9.98 -21.08
C SER A 75 1.08 -8.62 -20.57
N PHE A 76 2.03 -7.85 -20.02
CA PHE A 76 1.85 -6.45 -19.70
C PHE A 76 2.28 -5.51 -20.83
N GLN A 77 2.76 -6.06 -21.95
CA GLN A 77 3.14 -5.27 -23.12
C GLN A 77 1.91 -4.57 -23.72
N GLY A 78 2.06 -3.29 -24.04
CA GLY A 78 0.96 -2.47 -24.58
C GLY A 78 0.05 -1.84 -23.52
N LEU A 79 0.28 -2.11 -22.23
CA LEU A 79 -0.45 -1.43 -21.16
C LEU A 79 0.08 0.01 -20.98
N PRO A 80 -0.80 0.94 -20.60
CA PRO A 80 -0.36 2.32 -20.36
C PRO A 80 0.61 2.40 -19.18
N ALA A 81 1.57 3.33 -19.25
CA ALA A 81 2.54 3.54 -18.18
C ALA A 81 1.89 3.83 -16.82
N SER A 82 0.70 4.45 -16.82
CA SER A 82 -0.09 4.69 -15.60
C SER A 82 -0.53 3.39 -14.92
N PHE A 83 -0.86 2.35 -15.69
CA PHE A 83 -1.17 1.02 -15.12
C PHE A 83 0.05 0.46 -14.40
N MET A 84 1.21 0.43 -15.07
CA MET A 84 2.45 -0.10 -14.49
C MET A 84 2.86 0.69 -13.25
N LEU A 85 2.76 2.02 -13.30
CA LEU A 85 3.09 2.87 -12.15
C LEU A 85 2.23 2.54 -10.92
N ILE A 86 0.91 2.36 -11.11
CA ILE A 86 0.02 1.98 -10.00
C ILE A 86 0.40 0.62 -9.44
N MET A 87 0.70 -0.36 -10.30
CA MET A 87 1.11 -1.70 -9.89
C MET A 87 2.42 -1.66 -9.08
N ILE A 88 3.43 -0.91 -9.54
CA ILE A 88 4.69 -0.71 -8.83
C ILE A 88 4.46 -0.08 -7.46
N ILE A 89 3.62 0.97 -7.37
CA ILE A 89 3.30 1.61 -6.09
C ILE A 89 2.64 0.62 -5.13
N LEU A 90 1.70 -0.20 -5.60
CA LEU A 90 1.03 -1.22 -4.78
C LEU A 90 2.01 -2.28 -4.27
N GLN A 91 2.94 -2.75 -5.12
CA GLN A 91 3.99 -3.69 -4.74
C GLN A 91 4.96 -3.09 -3.72
N LEU A 92 5.36 -1.81 -3.90
CA LEU A 92 6.21 -1.10 -2.95
C LEU A 92 5.54 -0.96 -1.58
N ILE A 93 4.24 -0.65 -1.54
CA ILE A 93 3.47 -0.60 -0.28
C ILE A 93 3.43 -1.98 0.37
N GLY A 94 3.11 -3.01 -0.41
CA GLY A 94 3.05 -4.39 0.04
C GLY A 94 1.94 -4.69 1.04
N GLY A 95 2.07 -5.83 1.72
CA GLY A 95 1.06 -6.31 2.68
C GLY A 95 1.20 -5.73 4.09
N GLY A 96 0.37 -6.23 5.00
CA GLY A 96 0.39 -5.84 6.41
C GLY A 96 1.55 -6.45 7.21
N ILE A 97 1.86 -5.89 8.39
CA ILE A 97 2.86 -6.44 9.31
C ILE A 97 2.43 -7.84 9.80
N GLY A 98 3.35 -8.79 9.72
CA GLY A 98 3.11 -10.18 10.07
C GLY A 98 2.55 -11.04 8.94
N SER A 99 2.35 -10.48 7.74
CA SER A 99 2.11 -11.24 6.52
C SER A 99 3.43 -11.65 5.86
N THR A 100 3.39 -12.69 5.02
CA THR A 100 4.51 -13.13 4.18
C THR A 100 4.78 -12.21 3.00
N ALA A 101 3.89 -11.25 2.73
CA ALA A 101 4.04 -10.27 1.66
C ALA A 101 5.31 -9.43 1.82
N GLY A 102 5.96 -9.07 0.73
CA GLY A 102 7.08 -8.14 0.68
C GLY A 102 6.69 -6.68 0.89
N GLY A 103 7.52 -5.76 0.40
CA GLY A 103 7.28 -4.32 0.41
C GLY A 103 7.57 -3.61 1.73
N ILE A 104 7.30 -2.32 1.75
CA ILE A 104 7.53 -1.41 2.89
C ILE A 104 6.67 -1.79 4.10
N LYS A 105 5.53 -2.44 3.88
CA LYS A 105 4.44 -2.77 4.81
C LYS A 105 3.47 -1.61 5.03
N GLN A 106 2.19 -1.95 4.93
CA GLN A 106 1.07 -1.01 5.01
C GLN A 106 1.08 -0.15 6.27
N TYR A 107 1.48 -0.73 7.41
CA TYR A 107 1.55 0.00 8.66
C TYR A 107 2.54 1.18 8.60
N ARG A 108 3.75 0.96 8.07
CA ARG A 108 4.76 2.02 7.97
C ARG A 108 4.30 3.15 7.06
N VAL A 109 3.71 2.79 5.91
CA VAL A 109 3.13 3.77 4.98
C VAL A 109 2.00 4.55 5.65
N TYR A 110 1.11 3.87 6.36
CA TYR A 110 0.01 4.50 7.10
C TYR A 110 0.51 5.48 8.18
N VAL A 111 1.51 5.08 8.98
CA VAL A 111 2.14 5.93 9.99
C VAL A 111 2.71 7.19 9.35
N MET A 112 3.43 7.05 8.23
CA MET A 112 4.04 8.19 7.54
C MET A 112 2.98 9.13 6.95
N ILE A 113 1.95 8.61 6.29
CA ILE A 113 0.83 9.44 5.79
C ILE A 113 0.18 10.21 6.94
N LYS A 114 -0.09 9.55 8.08
CA LYS A 114 -0.64 10.21 9.26
C LYS A 114 0.29 11.27 9.81
N HIS A 115 1.58 10.99 9.89
CA HIS A 115 2.58 11.96 10.36
C HIS A 115 2.60 13.21 9.48
N VAL A 116 2.65 13.04 8.16
CA VAL A 116 2.59 14.15 7.20
C VAL A 116 1.29 14.95 7.36
N MET A 117 0.13 14.26 7.45
CA MET A 117 -1.15 14.93 7.66
C MET A 117 -1.20 15.71 8.97
N TRP A 118 -0.62 15.19 10.04
CA TRP A 118 -0.54 15.92 11.34
C TRP A 118 0.38 17.11 11.24
N HIS A 119 1.53 16.95 10.58
CA HIS A 119 2.46 18.07 10.36
C HIS A 119 1.81 19.18 9.55
N LEU A 120 1.16 18.86 8.44
CA LEU A 120 0.42 19.83 7.63
C LEU A 120 -0.66 20.55 8.45
N ARG A 121 -1.43 19.80 9.26
CA ARG A 121 -2.43 20.42 10.13
C ARG A 121 -1.82 21.34 11.18
N SER A 122 -0.65 21.02 11.70
CA SER A 122 0.04 21.86 12.69
C SER A 122 0.49 23.20 12.11
N LEU A 123 0.76 23.28 10.80
CA LEU A 123 1.11 24.52 10.12
C LEU A 123 -0.07 25.51 10.05
N PHE A 124 -1.31 25.01 10.04
CA PHE A 124 -2.53 25.81 9.95
C PHE A 124 -3.17 26.11 11.32
N HIS A 125 -2.64 25.58 12.43
CA HIS A 125 -3.20 25.78 13.75
C HIS A 125 -2.16 26.40 14.70
N SER A 126 -2.64 27.28 15.61
CA SER A 126 -1.80 27.94 16.59
C SER A 126 -1.06 26.95 17.49
N GLN A 127 0.19 27.25 17.85
CA GLN A 127 1.13 26.40 18.59
C GLN A 127 0.66 25.95 20.01
N LYS A 128 -0.47 26.40 20.49
CA LYS A 128 -0.99 26.07 21.83
C LYS A 128 -1.71 24.73 21.94
N MET A 129 -1.99 24.02 20.84
CA MET A 129 -2.65 22.71 20.89
C MET A 129 -1.63 21.57 20.92
N LEU A 130 -1.55 20.86 22.04
CA LEU A 130 -0.83 19.61 22.17
C LEU A 130 -1.57 18.51 21.36
N TYR A 131 -1.17 18.32 20.10
CA TYR A 131 -1.70 17.23 19.29
C TYR A 131 -1.12 15.89 19.77
N THR A 132 -1.95 15.07 20.42
CA THR A 132 -1.59 13.69 20.69
C THR A 132 -1.75 12.86 19.43
N HIS A 133 -0.64 12.40 18.85
CA HIS A 133 -0.58 11.51 17.69
C HIS A 133 -1.08 10.11 18.08
N LYS A 134 -2.36 9.83 17.85
CA LYS A 134 -2.98 8.54 18.22
C LYS A 134 -3.39 7.77 16.97
N ILE A 135 -3.03 6.48 16.93
CA ILE A 135 -3.50 5.53 15.93
C ILE A 135 -4.32 4.43 16.59
N TYR A 136 -5.29 3.89 15.89
CA TYR A 136 -6.05 2.71 16.32
C TYR A 136 -5.20 1.45 16.07
N LYS A 137 -4.56 0.95 17.12
CA LYS A 137 -3.99 -0.41 17.18
C LYS A 137 -5.02 -1.29 17.90
N VAL A 138 -5.04 -2.56 17.55
CA VAL A 138 -5.85 -3.68 18.03
C VAL A 138 -6.90 -3.32 19.10
N GLU A 139 -7.54 -2.67 19.59
CA GLU A 139 -8.57 -2.30 20.59
C GLU A 139 -8.37 -0.92 21.24
N ARG A 140 -7.20 -0.32 21.10
CA ARG A 140 -6.88 0.93 21.77
C ARG A 140 -6.34 1.99 20.83
N LYS A 141 -6.64 3.23 21.15
CA LYS A 141 -5.92 4.36 20.53
C LYS A 141 -4.58 4.50 21.26
N GLU A 142 -3.52 4.07 20.62
CA GLU A 142 -2.17 4.22 21.16
C GLU A 142 -1.51 5.50 20.61
N LYS A 143 -0.73 6.14 21.46
CA LYS A 143 0.12 7.26 21.06
C LYS A 143 1.31 6.71 20.30
N ILE A 144 1.61 7.29 19.14
CA ILE A 144 2.83 6.96 18.42
C ILE A 144 3.98 7.74 19.02
N GLU A 145 5.03 7.03 19.35
CA GLU A 145 6.29 7.61 19.82
C GLU A 145 7.11 8.17 18.66
N SER A 146 7.87 9.24 18.92
CA SER A 146 8.76 9.84 17.92
C SER A 146 9.79 8.83 17.39
N ALA A 147 10.24 7.91 18.23
CA ALA A 147 11.15 6.84 17.86
C ALA A 147 10.54 5.87 16.83
N GLU A 148 9.23 5.57 16.95
CA GLU A 148 8.51 4.72 16.00
C GLU A 148 8.37 5.41 14.63
N ILE A 149 8.09 6.73 14.61
CA ILE A 149 8.02 7.52 13.38
C ILE A 149 9.40 7.54 12.70
N LEU A 150 10.45 7.80 13.46
CA LEU A 150 11.82 7.80 12.93
C LEU A 150 12.20 6.44 12.33
N SER A 151 11.91 5.35 13.04
CA SER A 151 12.15 3.99 12.54
C SER A 151 11.40 3.71 11.24
N CYS A 152 10.13 4.11 11.15
CA CYS A 152 9.34 3.95 9.93
C CYS A 152 9.92 4.76 8.76
N SER A 153 10.31 6.02 8.99
CA SER A 153 10.86 6.88 7.94
C SER A 153 12.21 6.39 7.45
N THR A 154 13.09 5.98 8.36
CA THR A 154 14.40 5.41 8.01
C THR A 154 14.25 4.14 7.18
N TYR A 155 13.34 3.24 7.57
CA TYR A 155 13.08 2.01 6.81
C TYR A 155 12.57 2.32 5.41
N ILE A 156 11.60 3.23 5.27
CA ILE A 156 11.04 3.62 3.97
C ILE A 156 12.14 4.22 3.09
N PHE A 157 12.94 5.12 3.65
CA PHE A 157 14.05 5.76 2.92
C PHE A 157 15.05 4.72 2.40
N MET A 158 15.54 3.83 3.28
CA MET A 158 16.48 2.78 2.89
C MET A 158 15.90 1.82 1.85
N TYR A 159 14.63 1.45 1.99
CA TYR A 159 13.94 0.60 1.03
C TYR A 159 13.87 1.26 -0.35
N LEU A 160 13.50 2.54 -0.42
CA LEU A 160 13.45 3.27 -1.68
C LEU A 160 14.84 3.45 -2.31
N VAL A 161 15.86 3.71 -1.52
CA VAL A 161 17.25 3.80 -2.03
C VAL A 161 17.67 2.46 -2.65
N ILE A 162 17.46 1.34 -1.96
CA ILE A 162 17.81 0.01 -2.48
C ILE A 162 17.00 -0.32 -3.74
N PHE A 163 15.71 -0.01 -3.76
CA PHE A 163 14.84 -0.20 -4.92
C PHE A 163 15.34 0.59 -6.12
N LEU A 164 15.65 1.89 -5.96
CA LEU A 164 16.15 2.73 -7.04
C LEU A 164 17.53 2.28 -7.53
N LEU A 165 18.44 1.91 -6.63
CA LEU A 165 19.75 1.37 -7.02
C LEU A 165 19.62 0.06 -7.77
N GLY A 166 18.74 -0.86 -7.34
CA GLY A 166 18.46 -2.10 -8.04
C GLY A 166 17.88 -1.87 -9.43
N SER A 167 16.90 -0.97 -9.55
CA SER A 167 16.31 -0.60 -10.84
C SER A 167 17.33 0.05 -11.78
N LEU A 168 18.21 0.90 -11.24
CA LEU A 168 19.29 1.51 -12.03
C LEU A 168 20.26 0.44 -12.55
N LEU A 169 20.68 -0.48 -11.70
CA LEU A 169 21.59 -1.57 -12.11
C LEU A 169 20.95 -2.42 -13.21
N LEU A 170 19.68 -2.82 -13.09
CA LEU A 170 18.99 -3.58 -14.13
C LEU A 170 18.89 -2.79 -15.44
N SER A 171 18.63 -1.49 -15.38
CA SER A 171 18.60 -0.62 -16.55
C SER A 171 19.97 -0.52 -17.25
N LEU A 172 21.09 -0.57 -16.52
CA LEU A 172 22.43 -0.62 -17.09
C LEU A 172 22.70 -1.92 -17.88
N PHE A 173 22.01 -3.01 -17.54
CA PHE A 173 22.05 -4.27 -18.31
C PHE A 173 21.12 -4.28 -19.54
N GLY A 174 20.48 -3.16 -19.87
CA GLY A 174 19.68 -2.98 -21.07
C GLY A 174 18.18 -3.27 -20.90
N PHE A 175 17.70 -3.51 -19.69
CA PHE A 175 16.26 -3.60 -19.43
C PHE A 175 15.58 -2.24 -19.55
N SER A 176 14.33 -2.21 -20.03
CA SER A 176 13.55 -0.97 -19.99
C SER A 176 13.34 -0.52 -18.55
N LEU A 177 13.21 0.79 -18.32
CA LEU A 177 12.98 1.30 -16.96
C LEU A 177 11.71 0.72 -16.32
N GLN A 178 10.68 0.45 -17.12
CA GLN A 178 9.46 -0.20 -16.65
C GLN A 178 9.72 -1.63 -16.15
N ASP A 179 10.45 -2.44 -16.93
CA ASP A 179 10.77 -3.82 -16.58
C ASP A 179 11.75 -3.88 -15.40
N ALA A 180 12.65 -2.90 -15.29
CA ALA A 180 13.60 -2.82 -14.19
C ALA A 180 12.95 -2.43 -12.84
N MET A 181 11.81 -1.74 -12.86
CA MET A 181 11.08 -1.30 -11.67
C MET A 181 9.95 -2.27 -11.27
N PHE A 182 9.47 -3.09 -12.20
CA PHE A 182 8.40 -4.07 -11.98
C PHE A 182 8.96 -5.45 -11.64
#